data_e2f0f5d1e69d9219c901f09c83cd0824
#
_entry.id   e2f0f5d1e69d9219c901f09c83cd0824
#
_cell.length_a   1.000
_cell.length_b   1.000
_cell.length_c   1.000
_cell.angle_alpha   90.00
_cell.angle_beta   90.00
_cell.angle_gamma   90.00
#
_symmetry.space_group_name_H-M   'P 1'
#
loop_
_entity.id
_entity.type
_entity.pdbx_description
1 polymer ?
#
loop_
_entity_poly.entity_id
_entity_poly.type
_entity_poly.pdbx_seq_one_letter_code
_entity_poly.pdbx_strand_id
1 'polypeptide(L)'
;FKDLAWRSERSQSDVVCYRAAPERMDFVAELARRWVELARVPNADKRIALILANYPTRDGRIGNGVGLDTPAAALNILRALHVEGYPVPDALPESGTALIHDLLGGITNDLDSLDLRPCHQSLGLDDYEAMFSRLPEANRQAVLARWGTPHNDPMFRDGRMMIAGLRLGLTFV
;
A
#
# COMPACT_ATOMS: atom_id res chain seq x y z
N PHE A 1 23.83 7.24 13.55
CA PHE A 1 23.46 8.12 14.67
C PHE A 1 24.72 8.68 15.36
N LYS A 2 24.55 9.76 16.11
CA LYS A 2 25.60 10.31 16.97
C LYS A 2 25.69 9.48 18.25
N ASP A 3 26.92 9.14 18.64
CA ASP A 3 27.18 8.39 19.87
C ASP A 3 28.34 9.05 20.64
N LEU A 4 28.24 9.08 21.96
CA LEU A 4 29.33 9.55 22.80
C LEU A 4 30.42 8.48 22.80
N ALA A 5 31.60 8.80 22.23
CA ALA A 5 32.73 7.88 22.23
C ALA A 5 33.49 7.92 23.57
N TRP A 6 33.85 9.11 24.03
CA TRP A 6 34.50 9.34 25.34
C TRP A 6 34.46 10.82 25.72
N ARG A 7 34.72 11.11 26.97
CA ARG A 7 35.02 12.49 27.42
C ARG A 7 36.51 12.72 27.41
N SER A 8 36.94 13.77 26.74
CA SER A 8 38.35 14.14 26.73
C SER A 8 38.69 14.93 28.00
N GLU A 9 39.59 14.41 28.81
CA GLU A 9 40.05 15.08 30.03
C GLU A 9 40.85 16.35 29.69
N ARG A 10 41.57 16.35 28.56
CA ARG A 10 42.42 17.49 28.15
C ARG A 10 41.60 18.71 27.71
N SER A 11 40.50 18.49 26.99
CA SER A 11 39.64 19.56 26.46
C SER A 11 38.36 19.75 27.29
N GLN A 12 38.14 18.92 28.32
CA GLN A 12 36.93 18.91 29.13
C GLN A 12 35.65 18.84 28.31
N SER A 13 35.76 18.25 27.11
CA SER A 13 34.62 18.13 26.17
C SER A 13 34.33 16.69 25.80
N ASP A 14 33.09 16.45 25.39
CA ASP A 14 32.64 15.17 24.89
C ASP A 14 33.10 14.98 23.44
N VAL A 15 33.73 13.85 23.15
CA VAL A 15 34.06 13.44 21.79
C VAL A 15 32.93 12.58 21.26
N VAL A 16 32.30 13.08 20.22
CA VAL A 16 31.13 12.43 19.58
C VAL A 16 31.59 11.81 18.28
N CYS A 17 31.26 10.53 18.10
CA CYS A 17 31.50 9.81 16.85
C CYS A 17 30.18 9.47 16.17
N TYR A 18 30.22 9.36 14.84
CA TYR A 18 29.11 8.81 14.09
C TYR A 18 29.28 7.30 14.00
N ARG A 19 28.24 6.58 14.40
CA ARG A 19 28.16 5.14 14.24
C ARG A 19 27.05 4.77 13.27
N ALA A 20 27.33 3.79 12.44
CA ALA A 20 26.29 3.15 11.65
C ALA A 20 25.39 2.32 12.56
N ALA A 21 24.09 2.34 12.30
CA ALA A 21 23.14 1.40 12.88
C ALA A 21 23.00 0.22 11.89
N PRO A 22 23.47 -0.99 12.24
CA PRO A 22 23.55 -2.10 11.30
C PRO A 22 22.20 -2.38 10.64
N GLU A 23 21.12 -2.44 11.41
CA GLU A 23 19.75 -2.70 10.92
C GLU A 23 19.27 -1.63 9.93
N ARG A 24 19.76 -0.40 10.05
CA ARG A 24 19.45 0.69 9.11
C ARG A 24 20.29 0.61 7.84
N MET A 25 21.52 0.15 7.97
CA MET A 25 22.38 -0.12 6.82
C MET A 25 21.82 -1.26 5.98
N ASP A 26 21.41 -2.36 6.61
CA ASP A 26 20.80 -3.49 5.95
C ASP A 26 19.50 -3.07 5.24
N PHE A 27 18.66 -2.28 5.91
CA PHE A 27 17.44 -1.74 5.31
C PHE A 27 17.74 -0.89 4.06
N VAL A 28 18.70 0.03 4.13
CA VAL A 28 19.05 0.90 2.99
C VAL A 28 19.68 0.10 1.86
N ALA A 29 20.54 -0.87 2.17
CA ALA A 29 21.16 -1.74 1.17
C ALA A 29 20.10 -2.59 0.45
N GLU A 30 19.18 -3.19 1.18
CA GLU A 30 18.08 -3.97 0.62
C GLU A 30 17.13 -3.11 -0.22
N LEU A 31 16.81 -1.90 0.24
CA LEU A 31 16.01 -0.94 -0.52
C LEU A 31 16.70 -0.58 -1.85
N ALA A 32 17.98 -0.26 -1.81
CA ALA A 32 18.75 0.05 -3.01
C ALA A 32 18.79 -1.14 -3.98
N ARG A 33 19.01 -2.36 -3.48
CA ARG A 33 18.95 -3.59 -4.28
C ARG A 33 17.61 -3.74 -4.99
N ARG A 34 16.50 -3.55 -4.27
CA ARG A 34 15.14 -3.63 -4.84
C ARG A 34 14.87 -2.56 -5.89
N TRP A 35 15.37 -1.34 -5.71
CA TRP A 35 15.29 -0.30 -6.74
C TRP A 35 16.03 -0.68 -8.01
N VAL A 36 17.22 -1.25 -7.89
CA VAL A 36 17.99 -1.74 -9.05
C VAL A 36 17.26 -2.88 -9.75
N GLU A 37 16.68 -3.82 -9.02
CA GLU A 37 15.88 -4.91 -9.58
C GLU A 37 14.65 -4.37 -10.32
N LEU A 38 13.90 -3.48 -9.68
CA LEU A 38 12.73 -2.84 -10.30
C LEU A 38 13.07 -2.10 -11.60
N ALA A 39 14.24 -1.42 -11.63
CA ALA A 39 14.71 -0.73 -12.83
C ALA A 39 15.03 -1.68 -14.00
N ARG A 40 15.34 -2.95 -13.71
CA ARG A 40 15.66 -3.98 -14.70
C ARG A 40 14.45 -4.77 -15.19
N VAL A 41 13.35 -4.74 -14.44
CA VAL A 41 12.11 -5.41 -14.83
C VAL A 41 11.50 -4.66 -16.02
N PRO A 42 11.13 -5.35 -17.12
CA PRO A 42 10.37 -4.73 -18.20
C PRO A 42 9.05 -4.13 -17.70
N ASN A 43 8.60 -3.03 -18.32
CA ASN A 43 7.35 -2.39 -17.88
C ASN A 43 6.15 -3.35 -17.91
N ALA A 44 6.09 -4.22 -18.90
CA ALA A 44 5.01 -5.20 -19.04
C ALA A 44 4.90 -6.23 -17.89
N ASP A 45 6.01 -6.45 -17.15
CA ASP A 45 6.07 -7.42 -16.06
C ASP A 45 5.91 -6.76 -14.66
N LYS A 46 5.86 -5.43 -14.62
CA LYS A 46 5.73 -4.69 -13.36
C LYS A 46 4.32 -4.80 -12.80
N ARG A 47 4.24 -4.90 -11.47
CA ARG A 47 2.97 -4.86 -10.73
C ARG A 47 2.85 -3.51 -10.05
N ILE A 48 1.69 -2.87 -10.20
CA ILE A 48 1.44 -1.52 -9.69
C ILE A 48 0.24 -1.55 -8.75
N ALA A 49 0.35 -0.86 -7.63
CA ALA A 49 -0.79 -0.50 -6.80
C ALA A 49 -0.92 1.02 -6.78
N LEU A 50 -2.06 1.53 -7.23
CA LEU A 50 -2.43 2.93 -7.17
C LEU A 50 -3.43 3.11 -6.03
N ILE A 51 -2.98 3.66 -4.91
CA ILE A 51 -3.78 3.77 -3.70
C ILE A 51 -4.43 5.15 -3.65
N LEU A 52 -5.75 5.18 -3.73
CA LEU A 52 -6.55 6.40 -3.60
C LEU A 52 -6.97 6.61 -2.14
N ALA A 53 -6.89 7.85 -1.67
CA ALA A 53 -7.35 8.20 -0.34
C ALA A 53 -8.88 8.12 -0.25
N ASN A 54 -9.38 7.61 0.88
CA ASN A 54 -10.79 7.68 1.26
C ASN A 54 -10.89 8.31 2.66
N TYR A 55 -10.90 9.64 2.70
CA TYR A 55 -10.97 10.39 3.95
C TYR A 55 -12.02 11.52 3.87
N PRO A 56 -12.95 11.60 4.84
CA PRO A 56 -13.27 10.56 5.83
C PRO A 56 -13.80 9.29 5.16
N THR A 57 -13.76 8.16 5.87
CA THR A 57 -14.13 6.82 5.37
C THR A 57 -15.61 6.75 5.00
N ARG A 58 -15.96 7.28 3.84
CA ARG A 58 -17.32 7.30 3.28
C ARG A 58 -17.26 7.20 1.77
N ASP A 59 -18.16 6.45 1.18
CA ASP A 59 -18.22 6.22 -0.27
C ASP A 59 -18.32 7.50 -1.10
N GLY A 60 -19.04 8.50 -0.62
CA GLY A 60 -19.12 9.80 -1.29
C GLY A 60 -17.83 10.63 -1.24
N ARG A 61 -16.76 10.10 -0.68
CA ARG A 61 -15.44 10.75 -0.55
C ARG A 61 -14.29 9.95 -1.09
N ILE A 62 -14.56 8.86 -1.81
CA ILE A 62 -13.51 8.05 -2.48
C ILE A 62 -12.72 8.94 -3.44
N GLY A 63 -11.39 8.87 -3.33
CA GLY A 63 -10.51 9.69 -4.15
C GLY A 63 -10.55 11.19 -3.84
N ASN A 64 -11.06 11.58 -2.65
CA ASN A 64 -11.12 13.01 -2.29
C ASN A 64 -9.70 13.53 -2.01
N GLY A 65 -9.33 14.59 -2.70
CA GLY A 65 -8.08 15.33 -2.50
C GLY A 65 -8.35 16.83 -2.48
N VAL A 66 -7.82 17.54 -1.48
CA VAL A 66 -8.00 19.00 -1.41
C VAL A 66 -7.22 19.67 -2.55
N GLY A 67 -7.93 20.35 -3.45
CA GLY A 67 -7.34 21.05 -4.57
C GLY A 67 -6.84 20.17 -5.73
N LEU A 68 -7.09 18.85 -5.68
CA LEU A 68 -6.74 17.90 -6.73
C LEU A 68 -7.98 17.13 -7.18
N ASP A 69 -8.22 17.08 -8.48
CA ASP A 69 -9.15 16.11 -9.07
C ASP A 69 -8.46 14.73 -9.12
N THR A 70 -8.51 14.03 -7.99
CA THR A 70 -7.85 12.74 -7.80
C THR A 70 -8.36 11.68 -8.76
N PRO A 71 -9.66 11.54 -9.03
CA PRO A 71 -10.17 10.58 -10.01
C PRO A 71 -9.64 10.81 -11.42
N ALA A 72 -9.66 12.07 -11.89
CA ALA A 72 -9.11 12.42 -13.19
C ALA A 72 -7.58 12.21 -13.25
N ALA A 73 -6.86 12.56 -12.17
CA ALA A 73 -5.42 12.33 -12.05
C ALA A 73 -5.09 10.84 -12.08
N ALA A 74 -5.82 10.00 -11.36
CA ALA A 74 -5.64 8.55 -11.36
C ALA A 74 -5.85 7.96 -12.77
N LEU A 75 -6.89 8.37 -13.46
CA LEU A 75 -7.16 7.93 -14.84
C LEU A 75 -6.05 8.38 -15.80
N ASN A 76 -5.53 9.58 -15.66
CA ASN A 76 -4.41 10.08 -16.48
C ASN A 76 -3.13 9.28 -16.20
N ILE A 77 -2.88 8.89 -14.95
CA ILE A 77 -1.76 8.00 -14.59
C ILE A 77 -1.95 6.63 -15.26
N LEU A 78 -3.13 6.03 -15.20
CA LEU A 78 -3.41 4.75 -15.85
C LEU A 78 -3.18 4.82 -17.37
N ARG A 79 -3.63 5.88 -18.03
CA ARG A 79 -3.40 6.12 -19.47
C ARG A 79 -1.91 6.26 -19.79
N ALA A 80 -1.17 7.01 -18.97
CA ALA A 80 0.27 7.17 -19.14
C ALA A 80 1.01 5.84 -18.96
N LEU A 81 0.64 5.05 -17.96
CA LEU A 81 1.18 3.72 -17.73
C LEU A 81 0.92 2.79 -18.92
N HIS A 82 -0.29 2.83 -19.48
CA HIS A 82 -0.64 2.07 -20.66
C HIS A 82 0.26 2.44 -21.86
N VAL A 83 0.43 3.73 -22.13
CA VAL A 83 1.28 4.23 -23.24
C VAL A 83 2.74 3.79 -23.06
N GLU A 84 3.23 3.76 -21.83
CA GLU A 84 4.59 3.31 -21.47
C GLU A 84 4.74 1.78 -21.41
N GLY A 85 3.72 1.02 -21.84
CA GLY A 85 3.76 -0.44 -21.95
C GLY A 85 3.67 -1.17 -20.60
N TYR A 86 3.12 -0.54 -19.58
CA TYR A 86 2.78 -1.23 -18.33
C TYR A 86 1.51 -2.08 -18.50
N PRO A 87 1.29 -3.10 -17.68
CA PRO A 87 0.19 -4.05 -17.83
C PRO A 87 -1.15 -3.45 -17.35
N VAL A 88 -1.59 -2.42 -18.05
CA VAL A 88 -2.89 -1.77 -17.92
C VAL A 88 -3.70 -2.12 -19.16
N PRO A 89 -4.99 -2.53 -19.08
CA PRO A 89 -5.78 -2.93 -20.22
C PRO A 89 -6.07 -1.77 -21.17
N ASP A 90 -6.35 -2.08 -22.45
CA ASP A 90 -6.75 -1.10 -23.47
C ASP A 90 -8.04 -0.37 -23.09
N ALA A 91 -9.00 -1.12 -22.54
CA ALA A 91 -10.29 -0.58 -22.09
C ALA A 91 -10.17 0.00 -20.68
N LEU A 92 -9.95 1.29 -20.57
CA LEU A 92 -10.00 2.05 -19.34
C LEU A 92 -11.33 2.80 -19.20
N PRO A 93 -11.75 3.16 -17.97
CA PRO A 93 -12.89 4.05 -17.76
C PRO A 93 -12.76 5.34 -18.59
N GLU A 94 -13.88 5.83 -19.13
CA GLU A 94 -13.87 7.01 -20.00
C GLU A 94 -13.54 8.31 -19.24
N SER A 95 -13.89 8.36 -17.94
CA SER A 95 -13.70 9.52 -17.08
C SER A 95 -13.32 9.14 -15.66
N GLY A 96 -12.82 10.10 -14.89
CA GLY A 96 -12.57 9.92 -13.45
C GLY A 96 -13.86 9.53 -12.70
N THR A 97 -15.00 10.08 -13.09
CA THR A 97 -16.31 9.70 -12.52
C THR A 97 -16.65 8.24 -12.82
N ALA A 98 -16.39 7.77 -14.03
CA ALA A 98 -16.58 6.36 -14.38
C ALA A 98 -15.66 5.45 -13.56
N LEU A 99 -14.39 5.82 -13.36
CA LEU A 99 -13.47 5.08 -12.49
C LEU A 99 -13.99 4.97 -11.05
N ILE A 100 -14.49 6.06 -10.48
CA ILE A 100 -15.10 6.03 -9.14
C ILE A 100 -16.36 5.16 -9.11
N HIS A 101 -17.18 5.21 -10.15
CA HIS A 101 -18.38 4.36 -10.25
C HIS A 101 -17.99 2.87 -10.27
N ASP A 102 -16.95 2.50 -11.00
CA ASP A 102 -16.45 1.11 -11.06
C ASP A 102 -15.90 0.67 -9.69
N LEU A 103 -15.16 1.55 -8.99
CA LEU A 103 -14.68 1.29 -7.62
C LEU A 103 -15.84 1.08 -6.64
N LEU A 104 -16.89 1.89 -6.74
CA LEU A 104 -18.10 1.80 -5.92
C LEU A 104 -18.97 0.56 -6.25
N GLY A 105 -18.76 -0.05 -7.41
CA GLY A 105 -19.42 -1.29 -7.82
C GLY A 105 -19.03 -2.53 -6.99
N GLY A 106 -17.91 -2.45 -6.26
CA GLY A 106 -17.43 -3.48 -5.35
C GLY A 106 -17.46 -3.07 -3.89
N ILE A 107 -16.88 -3.89 -3.03
CA ILE A 107 -16.68 -3.54 -1.62
C ILE A 107 -15.78 -2.30 -1.48
N THR A 108 -16.05 -1.52 -0.45
CA THR A 108 -15.30 -0.33 -0.06
C THR A 108 -14.98 -0.37 1.43
N ASN A 109 -14.45 0.72 1.97
CA ASN A 109 -14.26 0.87 3.42
C ASN A 109 -15.54 1.24 4.19
N ASP A 110 -16.69 1.26 3.51
CA ASP A 110 -18.01 1.44 4.14
C ASP A 110 -18.49 0.10 4.69
N LEU A 111 -18.35 -0.07 6.00
CA LEU A 111 -18.67 -1.31 6.70
C LEU A 111 -20.18 -1.62 6.69
N ASP A 112 -21.02 -0.62 6.60
CA ASP A 112 -22.48 -0.78 6.63
C ASP A 112 -23.01 -1.45 5.36
N SER A 113 -22.31 -1.35 4.25
CA SER A 113 -22.69 -1.92 2.96
C SER A 113 -21.88 -3.14 2.52
N LEU A 114 -20.92 -3.59 3.35
CA LEU A 114 -19.99 -4.68 2.99
C LEU A 114 -20.69 -5.95 2.53
N ASP A 115 -21.73 -6.39 3.24
CA ASP A 115 -22.44 -7.64 2.95
C ASP A 115 -23.32 -7.56 1.69
N LEU A 116 -23.61 -6.35 1.23
CA LEU A 116 -24.48 -6.10 0.08
C LEU A 116 -23.69 -5.98 -1.24
N ARG A 117 -22.36 -5.89 -1.16
CA ARG A 117 -21.52 -5.60 -2.32
C ARG A 117 -20.69 -6.81 -2.75
N PRO A 118 -20.48 -6.99 -4.06
CA PRO A 118 -19.61 -8.04 -4.56
C PRO A 118 -18.15 -7.77 -4.17
N CYS A 119 -17.44 -8.83 -3.81
CA CYS A 119 -15.99 -8.80 -3.62
C CYS A 119 -15.31 -9.32 -4.89
N HIS A 120 -14.62 -8.45 -5.60
CA HIS A 120 -13.91 -8.81 -6.82
C HIS A 120 -12.46 -9.26 -6.56
N GLN A 121 -11.90 -8.93 -5.39
CA GLN A 121 -10.53 -9.23 -5.02
C GLN A 121 -10.45 -9.72 -3.58
N SER A 122 -9.71 -10.80 -3.38
CA SER A 122 -9.49 -11.36 -2.04
C SER A 122 -8.16 -12.07 -1.94
N LEU A 123 -7.65 -12.21 -0.73
CA LEU A 123 -6.45 -12.96 -0.39
C LEU A 123 -6.86 -14.19 0.45
N GLY A 124 -6.29 -15.35 0.16
CA GLY A 124 -6.48 -16.53 1.00
C GLY A 124 -5.96 -16.30 2.42
N LEU A 125 -6.56 -16.97 3.41
CA LEU A 125 -6.15 -16.80 4.81
C LEU A 125 -4.68 -17.20 5.02
N ASP A 126 -4.24 -18.31 4.45
CA ASP A 126 -2.85 -18.79 4.57
C ASP A 126 -1.84 -17.76 4.03
N ASP A 127 -2.15 -17.15 2.88
CA ASP A 127 -1.32 -16.11 2.28
C ASP A 127 -1.31 -14.84 3.14
N TYR A 128 -2.46 -14.47 3.71
CA TYR A 128 -2.57 -13.35 4.63
C TYR A 128 -1.72 -13.61 5.89
N GLU A 129 -1.85 -14.77 6.51
CA GLU A 129 -1.09 -15.13 7.71
C GLU A 129 0.42 -15.19 7.44
N ALA A 130 0.82 -15.74 6.30
CA ALA A 130 2.22 -15.75 5.87
C ALA A 130 2.79 -14.33 5.69
N MET A 131 2.00 -13.41 5.14
CA MET A 131 2.38 -12.00 5.02
C MET A 131 2.39 -11.31 6.39
N PHE A 132 1.34 -11.49 7.19
CA PHE A 132 1.18 -10.89 8.51
C PHE A 132 2.30 -11.29 9.46
N SER A 133 2.73 -12.55 9.43
CA SER A 133 3.83 -13.06 10.27
C SER A 133 5.16 -12.35 10.04
N ARG A 134 5.36 -11.74 8.86
CA ARG A 134 6.58 -11.00 8.50
C ARG A 134 6.61 -9.57 9.03
N LEU A 135 5.47 -9.07 9.51
CA LEU A 135 5.41 -7.73 10.10
C LEU A 135 6.16 -7.69 11.44
N PRO A 136 6.74 -6.55 11.83
CA PRO A 136 7.31 -6.36 13.16
C PRO A 136 6.29 -6.70 14.25
N GLU A 137 6.77 -7.28 15.36
CA GLU A 137 5.91 -7.71 16.46
C GLU A 137 4.98 -6.61 16.96
N ALA A 138 5.49 -5.39 17.16
CA ALA A 138 4.70 -4.25 17.60
C ALA A 138 3.51 -3.95 16.66
N ASN A 139 3.71 -4.09 15.34
CA ASN A 139 2.68 -3.87 14.34
C ASN A 139 1.62 -4.99 14.40
N ARG A 140 2.06 -6.25 14.54
CA ARG A 140 1.13 -7.39 14.68
C ARG A 140 0.25 -7.23 15.91
N GLN A 141 0.86 -6.88 17.04
CA GLN A 141 0.11 -6.66 18.28
C GLN A 141 -0.87 -5.50 18.16
N ALA A 142 -0.50 -4.40 17.53
CA ALA A 142 -1.40 -3.28 17.30
C ALA A 142 -2.61 -3.65 16.44
N VAL A 143 -2.40 -4.44 15.38
CA VAL A 143 -3.49 -4.93 14.52
C VAL A 143 -4.40 -5.88 15.31
N LEU A 144 -3.81 -6.86 16.01
CA LEU A 144 -4.58 -7.83 16.82
C LEU A 144 -5.37 -7.15 17.95
N ALA A 145 -4.78 -6.14 18.59
CA ALA A 145 -5.47 -5.37 19.64
C ALA A 145 -6.66 -4.56 19.08
N ARG A 146 -6.57 -4.10 17.83
CA ARG A 146 -7.62 -3.27 17.20
C ARG A 146 -8.72 -4.10 16.54
N TRP A 147 -8.37 -5.16 15.84
CA TRP A 147 -9.26 -5.92 14.96
C TRP A 147 -9.46 -7.38 15.41
N GLY A 148 -8.64 -7.88 16.33
CA GLY A 148 -8.64 -9.29 16.74
C GLY A 148 -7.95 -10.20 15.71
N THR A 149 -8.34 -11.47 15.72
CA THR A 149 -7.87 -12.43 14.72
C THR A 149 -8.52 -12.13 13.35
N PRO A 150 -7.94 -12.65 12.25
CA PRO A 150 -8.51 -12.44 10.91
C PRO A 150 -10.01 -12.77 10.80
N HIS A 151 -10.47 -13.79 11.52
CA HIS A 151 -11.88 -14.20 11.53
C HIS A 151 -12.84 -13.15 12.13
N ASN A 152 -12.31 -12.23 12.92
CA ASN A 152 -13.09 -11.14 13.54
C ASN A 152 -13.00 -9.84 12.71
N ASP A 153 -12.19 -9.82 11.67
CA ASP A 153 -12.04 -8.66 10.81
C ASP A 153 -13.29 -8.50 9.92
N PRO A 154 -13.89 -7.29 9.83
CA PRO A 154 -15.02 -7.04 8.95
C PRO A 154 -14.77 -7.40 7.48
N MET A 155 -13.50 -7.35 7.06
CA MET A 155 -13.10 -7.73 5.69
C MET A 155 -12.90 -9.23 5.51
N PHE A 156 -13.17 -10.06 6.51
CA PHE A 156 -13.07 -11.52 6.38
C PHE A 156 -14.40 -12.12 5.94
N ARG A 157 -14.40 -12.83 4.82
CA ARG A 157 -15.58 -13.53 4.30
C ARG A 157 -15.17 -14.84 3.63
N ASP A 158 -15.90 -15.91 3.89
CA ASP A 158 -15.73 -17.22 3.23
C ASP A 158 -14.28 -17.74 3.24
N GLY A 159 -13.60 -17.60 4.38
CA GLY A 159 -12.21 -18.04 4.53
C GLY A 159 -11.16 -17.15 3.83
N ARG A 160 -11.52 -15.93 3.43
CA ARG A 160 -10.67 -15.03 2.67
C ARG A 160 -10.73 -13.61 3.20
N MET A 161 -9.60 -12.90 3.11
CA MET A 161 -9.55 -11.45 3.36
C MET A 161 -9.98 -10.73 2.09
N MET A 162 -11.06 -9.96 2.17
CA MET A 162 -11.53 -9.14 1.06
C MET A 162 -10.62 -7.95 0.84
N ILE A 163 -10.45 -7.54 -0.42
CA ILE A 163 -9.64 -6.38 -0.79
C ILE A 163 -10.52 -5.41 -1.59
N ALA A 164 -10.71 -4.22 -1.03
CA ALA A 164 -11.42 -3.15 -1.71
C ALA A 164 -10.54 -2.58 -2.84
N GLY A 165 -11.06 -2.57 -4.06
CA GLY A 165 -10.35 -2.02 -5.20
C GLY A 165 -10.69 -2.69 -6.51
N LEU A 166 -10.09 -2.18 -7.58
CA LEU A 166 -10.31 -2.60 -8.96
C LEU A 166 -9.00 -3.14 -9.55
N ARG A 167 -9.05 -4.33 -10.14
CA ARG A 167 -7.91 -4.90 -10.84
C ARG A 167 -7.99 -4.58 -12.33
N LEU A 168 -6.94 -3.95 -12.82
CA LEU A 168 -6.76 -3.58 -14.22
C LEU A 168 -5.47 -4.25 -14.74
N GLY A 169 -5.59 -5.50 -15.18
CA GLY A 169 -4.42 -6.32 -15.55
C GLY A 169 -3.54 -6.66 -14.35
N LEU A 170 -2.26 -6.27 -14.37
CA LEU A 170 -1.35 -6.35 -13.21
C LEU A 170 -1.31 -5.03 -12.40
N THR A 171 -2.13 -4.07 -12.76
CA THR A 171 -2.33 -2.83 -12.01
C THR A 171 -3.57 -2.97 -11.12
N PHE A 172 -3.49 -2.47 -9.91
CA PHE A 172 -4.58 -2.45 -8.94
C PHE A 172 -4.85 -1.00 -8.48
N VAL A 173 -6.11 -0.58 -8.43
CA VAL A 173 -6.55 0.76 -8.00
C VAL A 173 -7.44 0.65 -6.79
#